data_00beffe310f364e22488633e5c22eb7c
#
_entry.id   00beffe310f364e22488633e5c22eb7c
#
_cell.length_a   1.000
_cell.length_b   1.000
_cell.length_c   1.000
_cell.angle_alpha   90.00
_cell.angle_beta   90.00
_cell.angle_gamma   90.00
#
_symmetry.space_group_name_H-M   'P 1'
#
loop_
_entity.id
_entity.type
_entity.pdbx_description
1 polymer ?
#
loop_
_entity_poly.entity_id
_entity_poly.type
_entity_poly.pdbx_seq_one_letter_code
_entity_poly.pdbx_strand_id
1 'polypeptide(L)'
;TPQEQWDNIPLYGKLQIFGLIGMLESYGEGAGAPDGYVHYMKGGKPGYYPPIAGRAGWGQVTLDLWDPFKLPGGPSSQSAEAKARGLKSELLNGRAAMAGIFGLISASKVPGSVPFLANIEGFPKYDGDVMVPFSNDFSLF
;
A
#
# COMPACT_ATOMS: atom_id res chain seq x y z
N THR A 1 -9.45 -14.04 -12.50
CA THR A 1 -9.77 -13.16 -11.37
C THR A 1 -8.51 -12.50 -10.82
N PRO A 2 -8.59 -11.38 -10.09
CA PRO A 2 -7.42 -10.75 -9.47
C PRO A 2 -6.66 -11.68 -8.51
N GLN A 3 -7.36 -12.51 -7.77
CA GLN A 3 -6.77 -13.48 -6.86
C GLN A 3 -5.97 -14.56 -7.62
N GLU A 4 -6.54 -15.10 -8.70
CA GLU A 4 -5.84 -16.05 -9.57
C GLU A 4 -4.61 -15.44 -10.24
N GLN A 5 -4.66 -14.15 -10.58
CA GLN A 5 -3.51 -13.46 -11.13
C GLN A 5 -2.35 -13.37 -10.13
N TRP A 6 -2.65 -13.14 -8.85
CA TRP A 6 -1.64 -13.21 -7.80
C TRP A 6 -1.05 -14.62 -7.67
N ASP A 7 -1.90 -15.65 -7.64
CA ASP A 7 -1.47 -17.04 -7.52
C ASP A 7 -0.55 -17.44 -8.69
N ASN A 8 -0.81 -16.92 -9.89
CA ASN A 8 -0.02 -17.21 -11.09
C ASN A 8 1.33 -16.45 -11.17
N ILE A 9 1.61 -15.52 -10.27
CA ILE A 9 2.92 -14.85 -10.24
C ILE A 9 3.99 -15.85 -9.80
N PRO A 10 5.12 -15.97 -10.52
CA PRO A 10 6.22 -16.83 -10.12
C PRO A 10 6.76 -16.44 -8.74
N LEU A 11 7.29 -17.44 -8.00
CA LEU A 11 7.86 -17.23 -6.66
C LEU A 11 8.86 -16.07 -6.62
N TYR A 12 9.79 -16.01 -7.57
CA TYR A 12 10.78 -14.94 -7.62
C TYR A 12 10.14 -13.55 -7.86
N GLY A 13 9.05 -13.48 -8.60
CA GLY A 13 8.28 -12.26 -8.76
C GLY A 13 7.64 -11.79 -7.46
N LYS A 14 7.03 -12.73 -6.71
CA LYS A 14 6.47 -12.44 -5.37
C LYS A 14 7.54 -11.98 -4.39
N LEU A 15 8.71 -12.65 -4.38
CA LEU A 15 9.84 -12.26 -3.52
C LEU A 15 10.35 -10.86 -3.84
N GLN A 16 10.43 -10.48 -5.12
CA GLN A 16 10.81 -9.13 -5.54
C GLN A 16 9.78 -8.08 -5.07
N ILE A 17 8.49 -8.37 -5.20
CA ILE A 17 7.42 -7.49 -4.74
C ILE A 17 7.54 -7.27 -3.23
N PHE A 18 7.66 -8.34 -2.44
CA PHE A 18 7.79 -8.23 -0.98
C PHE A 18 9.10 -7.58 -0.56
N GLY A 19 10.19 -7.86 -1.26
CA GLY A 19 11.49 -7.23 -1.01
C GLY A 19 11.43 -5.71 -1.20
N LEU A 20 10.86 -5.25 -2.30
CA LEU A 20 10.70 -3.82 -2.59
C LEU A 20 9.77 -3.15 -1.57
N ILE A 21 8.59 -3.74 -1.33
CA ILE A 21 7.63 -3.18 -0.36
C ILE A 21 8.25 -3.16 1.04
N GLY A 22 8.91 -4.24 1.46
CA GLY A 22 9.56 -4.31 2.77
C GLY A 22 10.65 -3.24 2.95
N MET A 23 11.42 -2.97 1.91
CA MET A 23 12.42 -1.90 1.92
C MET A 23 11.76 -0.51 2.06
N LEU A 24 10.70 -0.24 1.29
CA LEU A 24 9.96 1.01 1.35
C LEU A 24 9.27 1.20 2.71
N GLU A 25 8.64 0.17 3.24
CA GLU A 25 7.99 0.20 4.56
C GLU A 25 9.00 0.42 5.69
N SER A 26 10.13 -0.28 5.68
CA SER A 26 11.19 -0.11 6.68
C SER A 26 11.73 1.32 6.68
N TYR A 27 11.93 1.90 5.51
CA TYR A 27 12.36 3.29 5.38
C TYR A 27 11.28 4.26 5.87
N GLY A 28 10.02 4.00 5.58
CA GLY A 28 8.87 4.77 6.10
C GLY A 28 8.78 4.75 7.62
N GLU A 29 9.19 3.66 8.28
CA GLU A 29 9.29 3.54 9.74
C GLU A 29 10.56 4.21 10.32
N GLY A 30 11.43 4.74 9.48
CA GLY A 30 12.61 5.49 9.87
C GLY A 30 13.94 4.76 9.77
N ALA A 31 13.98 3.54 9.21
CA ALA A 31 15.24 2.84 8.97
C ALA A 31 16.08 3.60 7.94
N GLY A 32 17.21 4.16 8.37
CA GLY A 32 18.08 4.98 7.52
C GLY A 32 17.52 6.37 7.20
N ALA A 33 16.52 6.82 7.92
CA ALA A 33 15.95 8.16 7.77
C ALA A 33 16.96 9.28 8.11
N PRO A 34 16.75 10.50 7.59
CA PRO A 34 17.60 11.63 7.90
C PRO A 34 17.58 12.01 9.39
N ASP A 35 18.64 12.66 9.83
CA ASP A 35 18.70 13.22 11.18
C ASP A 35 17.52 14.17 11.41
N GLY A 36 16.92 14.06 12.60
CA GLY A 36 15.72 14.82 12.94
C GLY A 36 14.40 14.16 12.54
N TYR A 37 14.42 13.00 11.89
CA TYR A 37 13.21 12.23 11.66
C TYR A 37 12.61 11.76 13.00
N VAL A 38 11.31 12.02 13.18
CA VAL A 38 10.55 11.57 14.34
C VAL A 38 9.44 10.61 13.88
N HIS A 39 9.47 9.39 14.39
CA HIS A 39 8.45 8.39 14.10
C HIS A 39 7.07 8.85 14.58
N TYR A 40 6.01 8.53 13.83
CA TYR A 40 4.63 8.96 14.17
C TYR A 40 4.16 8.49 15.54
N MET A 41 4.62 7.33 16.02
CA MET A 41 4.33 6.85 17.39
C MET A 41 5.06 7.63 18.49
N LYS A 42 6.06 8.43 18.13
CA LYS A 42 6.85 9.29 19.03
C LYS A 42 6.52 10.78 18.86
N GLY A 43 5.40 11.09 18.23
CA GLY A 43 4.96 12.47 18.02
C GLY A 43 5.24 13.03 16.63
N GLY A 44 5.77 12.25 15.72
CA GLY A 44 5.91 12.60 14.31
C GLY A 44 4.56 12.68 13.59
N LYS A 45 4.56 13.29 12.40
CA LYS A 45 3.34 13.42 11.60
C LYS A 45 3.01 12.09 10.93
N PRO A 46 1.82 11.49 11.17
CA PRO A 46 1.37 10.31 10.44
C PRO A 46 1.28 10.56 8.93
N GLY A 47 1.73 9.59 8.14
CA GLY A 47 1.74 9.70 6.68
C GLY A 47 2.92 10.48 6.10
N TYR A 48 3.82 10.99 6.91
CA TYR A 48 5.07 11.59 6.44
C TYR A 48 6.05 10.50 6.01
N TYR A 49 6.48 10.56 4.76
CA TYR A 49 7.51 9.66 4.24
C TYR A 49 8.84 10.41 4.12
N PRO A 50 9.94 9.91 4.71
CA PRO A 50 11.23 10.60 4.66
C PRO A 50 11.75 10.73 3.22
N PRO A 51 12.43 11.83 2.86
CA PRO A 51 13.02 11.99 1.54
C PRO A 51 14.11 10.94 1.29
N ILE A 52 14.15 10.38 0.09
CA ILE A 52 15.15 9.39 -0.35
C ILE A 52 16.22 9.98 -1.25
N ALA A 53 15.97 11.14 -1.84
CA ALA A 53 16.91 11.79 -2.75
C ALA A 53 18.25 12.08 -2.05
N GLY A 54 19.35 11.71 -2.70
CA GLY A 54 20.70 11.94 -2.20
C GLY A 54 21.11 11.12 -0.98
N ARG A 55 20.34 10.09 -0.60
CA ARG A 55 20.62 9.26 0.58
C ARG A 55 21.55 8.10 0.24
N ALA A 56 22.52 7.86 1.12
CA ALA A 56 23.38 6.69 1.03
C ALA A 56 22.55 5.40 1.16
N GLY A 57 22.88 4.39 0.37
CA GLY A 57 22.17 3.10 0.36
C GLY A 57 21.02 3.01 -0.67
N TRP A 58 20.52 4.14 -1.16
CA TRP A 58 19.53 4.18 -2.24
C TRP A 58 20.15 4.41 -3.64
N GLY A 59 21.49 4.25 -3.75
CA GLY A 59 22.20 4.54 -4.98
C GLY A 59 22.15 6.02 -5.34
N GLN A 60 22.08 6.32 -6.64
CA GLN A 60 22.00 7.70 -7.14
C GLN A 60 20.55 8.16 -7.33
N VAL A 61 19.69 7.91 -6.35
CA VAL A 61 18.32 8.39 -6.40
C VAL A 61 18.31 9.90 -6.27
N THR A 62 17.79 10.57 -7.29
CA THR A 62 17.74 12.04 -7.35
C THR A 62 16.36 12.61 -7.06
N LEU A 63 15.34 11.76 -7.03
CA LEU A 63 13.93 12.15 -6.87
C LEU A 63 13.36 11.53 -5.60
N ASP A 64 12.53 12.31 -4.91
CA ASP A 64 11.74 11.82 -3.79
C ASP A 64 10.51 11.05 -4.27
N LEU A 65 9.97 10.15 -3.44
CA LEU A 65 8.73 9.45 -3.75
C LEU A 65 7.52 10.38 -3.70
N TRP A 66 7.53 11.33 -2.79
CA TRP A 66 6.50 12.34 -2.68
C TRP A 66 6.87 13.60 -3.49
N ASP A 67 6.02 13.98 -4.44
CA ASP A 67 6.17 15.13 -5.32
C ASP A 67 7.57 15.22 -5.98
N PRO A 68 7.96 14.22 -6.79
CA PRO A 68 9.32 14.12 -7.31
C PRO A 68 9.72 15.30 -8.18
N PHE A 69 8.79 15.88 -8.93
CA PHE A 69 9.07 16.96 -9.87
C PHE A 69 8.86 18.36 -9.28
N LYS A 70 8.25 18.49 -8.11
CA LYS A 70 7.99 19.77 -7.41
C LYS A 70 7.41 20.84 -8.33
N LEU A 71 6.46 20.45 -9.18
CA LEU A 71 5.86 21.34 -10.16
C LEU A 71 5.02 22.46 -9.51
N PRO A 72 4.96 23.65 -10.13
CA PRO A 72 4.02 24.69 -9.72
C PRO A 72 2.59 24.17 -9.78
N GLY A 73 1.80 24.34 -8.71
CA GLY A 73 0.46 23.74 -8.58
C GLY A 73 0.43 22.27 -8.11
N GLY A 74 1.59 21.64 -7.95
CA GLY A 74 1.72 20.28 -7.41
C GLY A 74 1.46 20.21 -5.90
N PRO A 75 1.50 18.99 -5.33
CA PRO A 75 1.15 18.73 -3.93
C PRO A 75 1.90 19.60 -2.92
N SER A 76 3.19 19.88 -3.16
CA SER A 76 4.03 20.66 -2.27
C SER A 76 3.70 22.16 -2.29
N SER A 77 3.19 22.67 -3.41
CA SER A 77 2.89 24.10 -3.63
C SER A 77 1.46 24.50 -3.27
N GLN A 78 0.62 23.56 -2.84
CA GLN A 78 -0.76 23.82 -2.47
C GLN A 78 -0.87 24.67 -1.19
N SER A 79 -1.98 25.44 -1.10
CA SER A 79 -2.32 26.18 0.11
C SER A 79 -2.56 25.26 1.31
N ALA A 80 -2.44 25.79 2.51
CA ALA A 80 -2.71 25.02 3.75
C ALA A 80 -4.12 24.42 3.78
N GLU A 81 -5.11 25.17 3.29
CA GLU A 81 -6.50 24.70 3.20
C GLU A 81 -6.67 23.56 2.20
N ALA A 82 -6.02 23.63 1.03
CA ALA A 82 -6.04 22.57 0.04
C ALA A 82 -5.37 21.30 0.56
N LYS A 83 -4.24 21.44 1.27
CA LYS A 83 -3.55 20.31 1.94
C LYS A 83 -4.44 19.67 3.02
N ALA A 84 -5.15 20.46 3.82
CA ALA A 84 -6.06 19.93 4.84
C ALA A 84 -7.26 19.18 4.20
N ARG A 85 -7.85 19.71 3.14
CA ARG A 85 -8.90 19.00 2.38
C ARG A 85 -8.38 17.71 1.76
N GLY A 86 -7.18 17.75 1.17
CA GLY A 86 -6.52 16.56 0.60
C GLY A 86 -6.29 15.48 1.65
N LEU A 87 -5.80 15.82 2.82
CA LEU A 87 -5.59 14.88 3.92
C LEU A 87 -6.91 14.24 4.40
N LYS A 88 -7.96 15.04 4.53
CA LYS A 88 -9.28 14.51 4.88
C LYS A 88 -9.80 13.54 3.82
N SER A 89 -9.67 13.89 2.55
CA SER A 89 -10.06 13.03 1.43
C SER A 89 -9.26 11.73 1.42
N GLU A 90 -7.93 11.80 1.60
CA GLU A 90 -7.05 10.63 1.69
C GLU A 90 -7.49 9.66 2.80
N LEU A 91 -7.73 10.16 4.01
CA LEU A 91 -8.17 9.35 5.13
C LEU A 91 -9.52 8.69 4.88
N LEU A 92 -10.49 9.43 4.35
CA LEU A 92 -11.82 8.90 4.06
C LEU A 92 -11.78 7.85 2.94
N ASN A 93 -11.05 8.11 1.87
CA ASN A 93 -10.88 7.15 0.77
C ASN A 93 -10.11 5.91 1.21
N GLY A 94 -9.06 6.05 2.01
CA GLY A 94 -8.31 4.93 2.56
C GLY A 94 -9.16 4.03 3.45
N ARG A 95 -9.97 4.61 4.33
CA ARG A 95 -10.91 3.85 5.17
C ARG A 95 -12.00 3.15 4.36
N ALA A 96 -12.56 3.83 3.37
CA ALA A 96 -13.56 3.24 2.47
C ALA A 96 -12.96 2.10 1.63
N ALA A 97 -11.73 2.26 1.15
CA ALA A 97 -11.02 1.22 0.40
C ALA A 97 -10.74 -0.01 1.25
N MET A 98 -10.29 0.16 2.50
CA MET A 98 -10.08 -0.97 3.42
C MET A 98 -11.38 -1.74 3.69
N ALA A 99 -12.47 -1.04 3.99
CA ALA A 99 -13.77 -1.67 4.18
C ALA A 99 -14.29 -2.33 2.90
N GLY A 100 -14.10 -1.69 1.75
CA GLY A 100 -14.52 -2.20 0.45
C GLY A 100 -13.78 -3.47 0.06
N ILE A 101 -12.45 -3.50 0.16
CA ILE A 101 -11.67 -4.71 -0.17
C ILE A 101 -11.99 -5.87 0.78
N PHE A 102 -12.16 -5.58 2.08
CA PHE A 102 -12.58 -6.60 3.04
C PHE A 102 -13.94 -7.20 2.68
N GLY A 103 -14.91 -6.35 2.30
CA GLY A 103 -16.24 -6.80 1.86
C GLY A 103 -16.18 -7.63 0.58
N LEU A 104 -15.41 -7.21 -0.43
CA LEU A 104 -15.25 -7.94 -1.69
C LEU A 104 -14.58 -9.30 -1.49
N ILE A 105 -13.52 -9.36 -0.71
CA ILE A 105 -12.82 -10.62 -0.40
C ILE A 105 -13.74 -11.56 0.39
N SER A 106 -14.47 -11.04 1.38
CA SER A 106 -15.44 -11.82 2.16
C SER A 106 -16.54 -12.42 1.28
N ALA A 107 -17.12 -11.62 0.39
CA ALA A 107 -18.15 -12.08 -0.54
C ALA A 107 -17.62 -13.10 -1.55
N SER A 108 -16.38 -12.95 -2.00
CA SER A 108 -15.73 -13.88 -2.92
C SER A 108 -15.43 -15.23 -2.27
N LYS A 109 -14.96 -15.24 -1.02
CA LYS A 109 -14.59 -16.46 -0.29
C LYS A 109 -15.82 -17.15 0.33
N VAL A 110 -16.74 -16.37 0.90
CA VAL A 110 -17.93 -16.88 1.59
C VAL A 110 -19.19 -16.32 0.91
N PRO A 111 -19.80 -17.04 -0.02
CA PRO A 111 -21.02 -16.62 -0.68
C PRO A 111 -22.13 -16.26 0.33
N GLY A 112 -22.77 -15.10 0.13
CA GLY A 112 -23.82 -14.62 1.02
C GLY A 112 -23.33 -13.85 2.27
N SER A 113 -22.03 -13.79 2.53
CA SER A 113 -21.49 -13.02 3.66
C SER A 113 -21.77 -11.52 3.57
N VAL A 114 -21.88 -10.99 2.36
CA VAL A 114 -22.26 -9.61 2.08
C VAL A 114 -23.58 -9.61 1.29
N PRO A 115 -24.74 -9.36 1.96
CA PRO A 115 -26.06 -9.48 1.32
C PRO A 115 -26.22 -8.64 0.05
N PHE A 116 -25.65 -7.45 0.02
CA PHE A 116 -25.71 -6.55 -1.14
C PHE A 116 -25.01 -7.14 -2.38
N LEU A 117 -23.92 -7.87 -2.19
CA LEU A 117 -23.16 -8.50 -3.27
C LEU A 117 -23.67 -9.91 -3.63
N ALA A 118 -24.45 -10.53 -2.76
CA ALA A 118 -24.99 -11.88 -2.96
C ALA A 118 -25.90 -12.02 -4.18
N ASN A 119 -26.55 -10.92 -4.59
CA ASN A 119 -27.49 -10.89 -5.72
C ASN A 119 -26.84 -10.47 -7.05
N ILE A 120 -25.53 -10.27 -7.08
CA ILE A 120 -24.81 -9.91 -8.31
C ILE A 120 -24.47 -11.20 -9.06
N GLU A 121 -25.12 -11.41 -10.20
CA GLU A 121 -24.80 -12.52 -11.10
C GLU A 121 -23.38 -12.38 -11.64
N GLY A 122 -22.63 -13.48 -11.63
CA GLY A 122 -21.24 -13.49 -12.11
C GLY A 122 -20.23 -12.89 -11.15
N PHE A 123 -20.58 -12.65 -9.88
CA PHE A 123 -19.61 -12.23 -8.89
C PHE A 123 -18.52 -13.30 -8.73
N PRO A 124 -17.22 -12.92 -8.82
CA PRO A 124 -16.11 -13.87 -8.80
C PRO A 124 -16.06 -14.64 -7.48
N LYS A 125 -16.05 -15.96 -7.58
CA LYS A 125 -15.78 -16.85 -6.42
C LYS A 125 -14.30 -17.22 -6.41
N TYR A 126 -13.75 -17.36 -5.23
CA TYR A 126 -12.36 -17.74 -5.04
C TYR A 126 -12.23 -18.85 -4.00
N ASP A 127 -11.73 -20.00 -4.43
CA ASP A 127 -11.60 -21.20 -3.58
C ASP A 127 -10.23 -21.28 -2.88
N GLY A 128 -9.23 -20.52 -3.36
CA GLY A 128 -7.91 -20.45 -2.76
C GLY A 128 -7.86 -19.78 -1.38
N ASP A 129 -6.71 -19.78 -0.74
CA ASP A 129 -6.50 -19.12 0.53
C ASP A 129 -6.23 -17.64 0.34
N VAL A 130 -7.16 -16.82 0.81
CA VAL A 130 -7.06 -15.36 0.71
C VAL A 130 -5.94 -14.84 1.62
N MET A 131 -5.15 -13.89 1.10
CA MET A 131 -4.05 -13.24 1.83
C MET A 131 -2.84 -14.13 2.12
N VAL A 132 -2.77 -15.31 1.50
CA VAL A 132 -1.55 -16.12 1.54
C VAL A 132 -0.54 -15.57 0.54
N PRO A 133 0.64 -15.13 0.96
CA PRO A 133 1.62 -14.52 0.05
C PRO A 133 2.24 -15.52 -0.93
N PHE A 134 2.30 -16.81 -0.54
CA PHE A 134 2.84 -17.90 -1.35
C PHE A 134 1.81 -19.01 -1.51
N SER A 135 2.03 -19.92 -2.45
CA SER A 135 1.18 -21.11 -2.60
C SER A 135 1.27 -22.01 -1.36
N ASN A 136 0.22 -22.81 -1.11
CA ASN A 136 0.18 -23.73 0.02
C ASN A 136 1.29 -24.80 -0.04
N ASP A 137 1.84 -25.05 -1.23
CA ASP A 137 2.94 -25.99 -1.44
C ASP A 137 4.33 -25.36 -1.18
N PHE A 138 4.35 -24.07 -0.83
CA PHE A 138 5.61 -23.40 -0.53
C PHE A 138 6.15 -23.85 0.83
N SER A 139 7.32 -24.49 0.80
CA SER A 139 8.09 -24.85 1.99
C SER A 139 9.47 -24.23 1.92
N LEU A 140 9.92 -23.67 3.03
CA LEU A 140 11.28 -23.15 3.16
C LEU A 140 12.29 -24.24 3.55
N PHE A 141 11.80 -25.43 3.95
CA PHE A 141 12.62 -26.57 4.41
C PHE A 141 12.08 -27.88 3.85
#